data_d3c0ace8bd5fd8fa16ebdbb525347be8
#
_entry.id   d3c0ace8bd5fd8fa16ebdbb525347be8
#
_cell.length_a   1.000
_cell.length_b   1.000
_cell.length_c   1.000
_cell.angle_alpha   90.00
_cell.angle_beta   90.00
_cell.angle_gamma   90.00
#
_symmetry.space_group_name_H-M   'P 1'
#
loop_
_entity.id
_entity.type
_entity.pdbx_description
1 polymer ?
#
loop_
_entity_poly.entity_id
_entity_poly.type
_entity_poly.pdbx_seq_one_letter_code
_entity_poly.pdbx_strand_id
1 'polypeptide(L)'
;MKRLFTFGCSYTVFAWPTWSDYIGVNFDTYYNFAKSGCDNKNILYQILKADEKHKFTSDDCVMVMFTSFNRCSYFKQYQLFNSGDLVGQNESHPFMNKYPYEAGIYDSWISAKSIKTLLDSKDIDYHLQQALPYDFIWENKKVLRTNHEINYSDLVLDYLNLLNSKVSLDDWVQDNYDFEKDRIVWQDINKHDGHPTMEHHFDFVKEFFPQYITEKTIDFYNENVEKFTNESQTKQGKVFKSIKENYDNFKSRLH
;
A
#
# COMPACT_ATOMS: atom_id res chain seq x y z
N MET A 1 10.00 1.40 24.33
CA MET A 1 8.84 0.67 23.75
C MET A 1 8.84 1.00 22.27
N LYS A 2 9.12 0.00 21.43
CA LYS A 2 9.27 0.22 19.99
C LYS A 2 7.89 0.23 19.32
N ARG A 3 7.54 1.33 18.63
CA ARG A 3 6.25 1.48 17.93
C ARG A 3 6.49 1.34 16.43
N LEU A 4 5.56 0.69 15.73
CA LEU A 4 5.51 0.66 14.27
C LEU A 4 4.33 1.48 13.76
N PHE A 5 4.60 2.31 12.77
CA PHE A 5 3.59 3.04 12.02
C PHE A 5 3.67 2.65 10.55
N THR A 6 2.57 2.14 9.98
CA THR A 6 2.52 1.76 8.58
C THR A 6 1.52 2.62 7.81
N PHE A 7 1.90 2.97 6.57
CA PHE A 7 1.12 3.83 5.69
C PHE A 7 1.12 3.24 4.28
N GLY A 8 0.00 3.41 3.58
CA GLY A 8 -0.12 2.89 2.23
C GLY A 8 -1.56 2.83 1.75
N CYS A 9 -1.78 2.06 0.68
CA CYS A 9 -3.10 1.82 0.09
C CYS A 9 -3.68 0.46 0.52
N SER A 10 -4.55 -0.12 -0.33
CA SER A 10 -5.14 -1.45 -0.11
C SER A 10 -4.11 -2.57 -0.03
N TYR A 11 -2.91 -2.41 -0.56
CA TYR A 11 -1.79 -3.35 -0.40
C TYR A 11 -1.18 -3.35 1.02
N THR A 12 -1.52 -2.35 1.83
CA THR A 12 -1.08 -2.23 3.23
C THR A 12 -2.22 -2.48 4.22
N VAL A 13 -3.49 -2.39 3.76
CA VAL A 13 -4.69 -2.68 4.55
C VAL A 13 -5.74 -3.33 3.67
N PHE A 14 -6.10 -4.58 3.97
CA PHE A 14 -7.09 -5.31 3.17
C PHE A 14 -8.02 -6.17 4.03
N ALA A 15 -8.84 -7.03 3.39
CA ALA A 15 -9.75 -7.95 4.06
C ALA A 15 -9.03 -9.11 4.78
N TRP A 16 -7.77 -9.33 4.47
CA TRP A 16 -6.87 -10.30 5.12
C TRP A 16 -5.57 -9.64 5.56
N PRO A 17 -4.73 -10.31 6.39
CA PRO A 17 -3.43 -9.80 6.80
C PRO A 17 -2.52 -9.47 5.62
N THR A 18 -1.88 -8.32 5.71
CA THR A 18 -0.94 -7.82 4.71
C THR A 18 0.49 -7.84 5.27
N TRP A 19 1.47 -7.50 4.43
CA TRP A 19 2.88 -7.39 4.84
C TRP A 19 3.05 -6.57 6.14
N SER A 20 2.26 -5.53 6.31
CA SER A 20 2.35 -4.62 7.45
C SER A 20 1.90 -5.30 8.76
N ASP A 21 0.93 -6.19 8.68
CA ASP A 21 0.42 -6.93 9.85
C ASP A 21 1.44 -8.00 10.30
N TYR A 22 2.09 -8.69 9.33
CA TYR A 22 3.15 -9.67 9.62
C TYR A 22 4.37 -9.03 10.28
N ILE A 23 4.73 -7.80 9.91
CA ILE A 23 5.78 -7.04 10.57
C ILE A 23 5.29 -6.53 11.94
N GLY A 24 4.04 -6.05 11.98
CA GLY A 24 3.44 -5.40 13.15
C GLY A 24 3.43 -6.25 14.42
N VAL A 25 3.28 -7.58 14.30
CA VAL A 25 3.26 -8.49 15.46
C VAL A 25 4.58 -8.52 16.26
N ASN A 26 5.65 -7.97 15.71
CA ASN A 26 6.97 -7.90 16.34
C ASN A 26 7.18 -6.64 17.19
N PHE A 27 6.23 -5.70 17.17
CA PHE A 27 6.35 -4.43 17.86
C PHE A 27 5.46 -4.38 19.10
N ASP A 28 5.86 -3.58 20.11
CA ASP A 28 5.06 -3.39 21.33
C ASP A 28 3.74 -2.69 21.03
N THR A 29 3.75 -1.81 20.02
CA THR A 29 2.57 -1.09 19.54
C THR A 29 2.65 -0.96 18.02
N TYR A 30 1.55 -1.28 17.37
CA TYR A 30 1.43 -1.21 15.92
C TYR A 30 0.23 -0.33 15.51
N TYR A 31 0.49 0.62 14.63
CA TYR A 31 -0.52 1.51 14.05
C TYR A 31 -0.52 1.38 12.52
N ASN A 32 -1.65 0.98 11.94
CA ASN A 32 -1.83 0.96 10.50
C ASN A 32 -2.76 2.10 10.05
N PHE A 33 -2.19 3.12 9.41
CA PHE A 33 -2.90 4.28 8.88
C PHE A 33 -3.19 4.17 7.38
N ALA A 34 -2.97 3.01 6.78
CA ALA A 34 -3.24 2.80 5.37
C ALA A 34 -4.74 2.96 5.05
N LYS A 35 -5.01 3.41 3.83
CA LYS A 35 -6.38 3.57 3.32
C LYS A 35 -6.49 2.99 1.92
N SER A 36 -7.46 2.10 1.73
CA SER A 36 -7.76 1.56 0.41
C SER A 36 -8.06 2.65 -0.61
N GLY A 37 -7.48 2.54 -1.81
CA GLY A 37 -7.72 3.47 -2.92
C GLY A 37 -7.08 4.86 -2.78
N CYS A 38 -6.28 5.13 -1.72
CA CYS A 38 -5.63 6.44 -1.56
C CYS A 38 -4.51 6.67 -2.57
N ASP A 39 -4.15 7.91 -2.78
CA ASP A 39 -2.97 8.37 -3.52
C ASP A 39 -1.80 8.70 -2.59
N ASN A 40 -0.65 9.03 -3.17
CA ASN A 40 0.57 9.33 -2.42
C ASN A 40 0.49 10.64 -1.63
N LYS A 41 -0.32 11.61 -2.04
CA LYS A 41 -0.60 12.83 -1.25
C LYS A 41 -1.39 12.50 0.01
N ASN A 42 -2.35 11.57 -0.08
CA ASN A 42 -3.09 11.12 1.09
C ASN A 42 -2.17 10.38 2.06
N ILE A 43 -1.24 9.56 1.57
CA ILE A 43 -0.22 8.91 2.39
C ILE A 43 0.58 9.97 3.17
N LEU A 44 1.10 10.99 2.50
CA LEU A 44 1.79 12.11 3.16
C LEU A 44 0.91 12.78 4.21
N TYR A 45 -0.35 13.08 3.87
CA TYR A 45 -1.28 13.69 4.83
C TYR A 45 -1.49 12.82 6.07
N GLN A 46 -1.64 11.48 5.91
CA GLN A 46 -1.79 10.56 7.04
C GLN A 46 -0.54 10.54 7.92
N ILE A 47 0.66 10.56 7.33
CA ILE A 47 1.92 10.61 8.08
C ILE A 47 2.01 11.90 8.91
N LEU A 48 1.72 13.05 8.30
CA LEU A 48 1.73 14.33 9.02
C LEU A 48 0.73 14.34 10.18
N LYS A 49 -0.48 13.78 9.98
CA LYS A 49 -1.49 13.68 11.03
C LYS A 49 -1.10 12.67 12.12
N ALA A 50 -0.48 11.57 11.76
CA ALA A 50 0.03 10.61 12.72
C ALA A 50 1.18 11.23 13.56
N ASP A 51 2.10 11.95 12.93
CA ASP A 51 3.16 12.66 13.66
C ASP A 51 2.60 13.76 14.57
N GLU A 52 1.63 14.53 14.10
CA GLU A 52 0.95 15.52 14.94
C GLU A 52 0.35 14.90 16.22
N LYS A 53 -0.29 13.74 16.07
CA LYS A 53 -0.98 13.03 17.17
C LYS A 53 -0.02 12.25 18.08
N HIS A 54 0.90 11.49 17.48
CA HIS A 54 1.72 10.51 18.22
C HIS A 54 3.13 11.01 18.53
N LYS A 55 3.55 12.15 17.95
CA LYS A 55 4.87 12.76 18.15
C LYS A 55 5.98 11.74 17.88
N PHE A 56 6.24 11.46 16.62
CA PHE A 56 7.28 10.51 16.22
C PHE A 56 8.64 10.85 16.83
N THR A 57 9.35 9.83 17.25
CA THR A 57 10.68 9.89 17.87
C THR A 57 11.63 8.91 17.19
N SER A 58 12.92 9.02 17.46
CA SER A 58 13.94 8.09 16.95
C SER A 58 13.77 6.62 17.43
N ASP A 59 12.94 6.37 18.45
CA ASP A 59 12.59 5.00 18.88
C ASP A 59 11.51 4.34 17.99
N ASP A 60 10.88 5.11 17.12
CA ASP A 60 9.81 4.63 16.24
C ASP A 60 10.35 4.04 14.94
N CYS A 61 9.55 3.17 14.34
CA CYS A 61 9.76 2.68 12.99
C CYS A 61 8.58 3.12 12.11
N VAL A 62 8.87 3.68 10.94
CA VAL A 62 7.86 4.10 9.98
C VAL A 62 8.05 3.35 8.66
N MET A 63 7.02 2.64 8.22
CA MET A 63 7.06 1.94 6.95
C MET A 63 5.98 2.46 6.01
N VAL A 64 6.38 2.81 4.81
CA VAL A 64 5.51 3.43 3.80
C VAL A 64 5.54 2.60 2.53
N MET A 65 4.37 2.19 2.07
CA MET A 65 4.21 1.56 0.77
C MET A 65 3.41 2.50 -0.14
N PHE A 66 4.13 3.18 -1.03
CA PHE A 66 3.56 4.10 -2.00
C PHE A 66 2.69 3.35 -3.02
N THR A 67 1.73 4.05 -3.58
CA THR A 67 0.78 3.52 -4.56
C THR A 67 1.07 4.05 -5.96
N SER A 68 0.27 3.63 -6.94
CA SER A 68 0.38 4.06 -8.34
C SER A 68 0.28 5.59 -8.50
N PHE A 69 1.02 6.12 -9.46
CA PHE A 69 0.93 7.52 -9.92
C PHE A 69 -0.43 7.90 -10.50
N ASN A 70 -1.22 6.89 -10.89
CA ASN A 70 -2.56 7.08 -11.47
C ASN A 70 -3.63 7.39 -10.44
N ARG A 71 -3.32 7.39 -9.15
CA ARG A 71 -4.29 7.65 -8.09
C ARG A 71 -4.34 9.13 -7.76
N CYS A 72 -5.54 9.60 -7.45
CA CYS A 72 -5.79 10.97 -7.07
C CYS A 72 -6.79 11.03 -5.93
N SER A 73 -6.54 11.90 -4.95
CA SER A 73 -7.49 12.26 -3.90
C SER A 73 -7.94 13.69 -4.10
N TYR A 74 -9.20 13.97 -3.79
CA TYR A 74 -9.77 15.32 -3.90
C TYR A 74 -10.73 15.60 -2.75
N PHE A 75 -10.88 16.87 -2.42
CA PHE A 75 -11.86 17.32 -1.43
C PHE A 75 -13.21 17.63 -2.08
N LYS A 76 -14.27 17.08 -1.51
CA LYS A 76 -15.64 17.40 -1.85
C LYS A 76 -16.44 17.60 -0.57
N GLN A 77 -17.11 18.73 -0.45
CA GLN A 77 -17.93 19.05 0.73
C GLN A 77 -17.18 18.84 2.05
N TYR A 78 -15.92 19.32 2.11
CA TYR A 78 -15.02 19.21 3.27
C TYR A 78 -14.56 17.78 3.62
N GLN A 79 -14.86 16.81 2.80
CA GLN A 79 -14.39 15.43 2.95
C GLN A 79 -13.35 15.08 1.88
N LEU A 80 -12.32 14.33 2.28
CA LEU A 80 -11.32 13.81 1.38
C LEU A 80 -11.84 12.50 0.75
N PHE A 81 -11.96 12.49 -0.55
CA PHE A 81 -12.33 11.33 -1.34
C PHE A 81 -11.10 10.77 -2.06
N ASN A 82 -10.95 9.45 -2.01
CA ASN A 82 -9.98 8.72 -2.80
C ASN A 82 -10.66 8.26 -4.09
N SER A 83 -10.08 8.57 -5.23
CA SER A 83 -10.67 8.20 -6.52
C SER A 83 -10.34 6.75 -6.93
N GLY A 84 -9.41 6.08 -6.21
CA GLY A 84 -8.83 4.85 -6.71
C GLY A 84 -7.98 5.11 -7.96
N ASP A 85 -7.80 4.08 -8.78
CA ASP A 85 -7.06 4.23 -10.04
C ASP A 85 -7.87 5.06 -11.06
N LEU A 86 -7.20 6.05 -11.65
CA LEU A 86 -7.77 6.87 -12.71
C LEU A 86 -7.94 6.09 -14.03
N VAL A 87 -7.17 5.02 -14.19
CA VAL A 87 -7.21 4.14 -15.37
C VAL A 87 -8.27 3.08 -15.14
N GLY A 88 -9.32 3.09 -15.93
CA GLY A 88 -10.39 2.07 -15.91
C GLY A 88 -11.67 2.45 -15.18
N GLN A 89 -11.74 3.61 -14.54
CA GLN A 89 -13.01 4.15 -14.07
C GLN A 89 -13.71 4.89 -15.22
N ASN A 90 -15.01 4.65 -15.34
CA ASN A 90 -15.87 5.21 -16.38
C ASN A 90 -15.50 6.66 -16.72
N GLU A 91 -15.40 6.95 -18.01
CA GLU A 91 -15.17 8.27 -18.62
C GLU A 91 -16.12 9.39 -18.10
N SER A 92 -17.08 9.03 -17.26
CA SER A 92 -18.13 9.90 -16.72
C SER A 92 -17.70 10.84 -15.58
N HIS A 93 -16.48 10.68 -15.01
CA HIS A 93 -16.05 11.58 -13.94
C HIS A 93 -15.28 12.78 -14.52
N PRO A 94 -15.84 14.00 -14.53
CA PRO A 94 -15.25 15.15 -15.23
C PRO A 94 -13.84 15.54 -14.74
N PHE A 95 -13.48 15.14 -13.53
CA PHE A 95 -12.18 15.44 -12.91
C PHE A 95 -11.10 14.48 -13.42
N MET A 96 -11.47 13.24 -13.71
CA MET A 96 -10.56 12.16 -14.08
C MET A 96 -9.88 12.38 -15.43
N ASN A 97 -10.62 12.96 -16.39
CA ASN A 97 -10.11 13.27 -17.73
C ASN A 97 -9.18 14.52 -17.75
N LYS A 98 -9.04 15.22 -16.63
CA LYS A 98 -8.29 16.50 -16.55
C LYS A 98 -7.03 16.40 -15.70
N TYR A 99 -6.83 15.32 -14.95
CA TYR A 99 -5.63 15.13 -14.15
C TYR A 99 -4.56 14.44 -14.99
N PRO A 100 -3.54 15.14 -15.44
CA PRO A 100 -2.51 14.55 -16.27
C PRO A 100 -1.67 13.56 -15.45
N TYR A 101 -1.25 12.49 -16.07
CA TYR A 101 -0.43 11.46 -15.44
C TYR A 101 0.87 12.04 -14.86
N GLU A 102 1.46 12.97 -15.54
CA GLU A 102 2.66 13.69 -15.14
C GLU A 102 2.47 14.42 -13.80
N ALA A 103 1.26 14.93 -13.54
CA ALA A 103 0.95 15.51 -12.24
C ALA A 103 0.98 14.46 -11.12
N GLY A 104 0.55 13.22 -11.41
CA GLY A 104 0.61 12.11 -10.47
C GLY A 104 2.05 11.70 -10.12
N ILE A 105 2.95 11.71 -11.11
CA ILE A 105 4.39 11.49 -10.88
C ILE A 105 4.97 12.59 -10.00
N TYR A 106 4.70 13.85 -10.33
CA TYR A 106 5.18 15.00 -9.58
C TYR A 106 4.67 15.00 -8.13
N ASP A 107 3.36 14.77 -7.93
CA ASP A 107 2.75 14.66 -6.61
C ASP A 107 3.34 13.51 -5.79
N SER A 108 3.67 12.39 -6.44
CA SER A 108 4.28 11.23 -5.78
C SER A 108 5.72 11.52 -5.36
N TRP A 109 6.50 12.17 -6.24
CA TRP A 109 7.86 12.59 -5.92
C TRP A 109 7.88 13.58 -4.76
N ILE A 110 7.04 14.64 -4.80
CA ILE A 110 6.93 15.61 -3.70
C ILE A 110 6.55 14.90 -2.39
N SER A 111 5.58 14.00 -2.46
CA SER A 111 5.11 13.27 -1.27
C SER A 111 6.23 12.43 -0.67
N ALA A 112 6.92 11.62 -1.48
CA ALA A 112 8.02 10.78 -1.03
C ALA A 112 9.20 11.60 -0.49
N LYS A 113 9.56 12.70 -1.17
CA LYS A 113 10.63 13.61 -0.74
C LYS A 113 10.30 14.29 0.58
N SER A 114 9.06 14.75 0.75
CA SER A 114 8.60 15.39 1.99
C SER A 114 8.58 14.41 3.15
N ILE A 115 8.09 13.18 2.92
CA ILE A 115 8.09 12.11 3.92
C ILE A 115 9.53 11.80 4.35
N LYS A 116 10.42 11.53 3.40
CA LYS A 116 11.83 11.26 3.69
C LYS A 116 12.46 12.39 4.50
N THR A 117 12.26 13.64 4.07
CA THR A 117 12.81 14.81 4.77
C THR A 117 12.31 14.92 6.22
N LEU A 118 11.01 14.67 6.44
CA LEU A 118 10.44 14.65 7.80
C LEU A 118 11.09 13.56 8.66
N LEU A 119 11.16 12.33 8.15
CA LEU A 119 11.67 11.19 8.91
C LEU A 119 13.18 11.33 9.19
N ASP A 120 13.97 11.78 8.20
CA ASP A 120 15.40 12.10 8.38
C ASP A 120 15.60 13.18 9.45
N SER A 121 14.76 14.23 9.47
CA SER A 121 14.88 15.34 10.42
C SER A 121 14.66 14.92 11.88
N LYS A 122 14.05 13.77 12.11
CA LYS A 122 13.73 13.21 13.43
C LYS A 122 14.57 11.97 13.78
N ASP A 123 15.50 11.59 12.90
CA ASP A 123 16.33 10.39 13.04
C ASP A 123 15.51 9.11 13.23
N ILE A 124 14.39 9.00 12.48
CA ILE A 124 13.46 7.88 12.55
C ILE A 124 13.96 6.75 11.66
N ASP A 125 13.90 5.51 12.17
CA ASP A 125 14.09 4.31 11.34
C ASP A 125 12.90 4.16 10.39
N TYR A 126 13.13 4.16 9.07
CA TYR A 126 12.04 4.07 8.10
C TYR A 126 12.37 3.18 6.89
N HIS A 127 11.30 2.68 6.26
CA HIS A 127 11.38 1.97 5.00
C HIS A 127 10.34 2.50 4.01
N LEU A 128 10.79 2.86 2.82
CA LEU A 128 9.96 3.37 1.72
C LEU A 128 9.93 2.35 0.59
N GLN A 129 8.75 1.84 0.26
CA GLN A 129 8.52 0.79 -0.73
C GLN A 129 7.41 1.19 -1.70
N GLN A 130 7.35 0.53 -2.87
CA GLN A 130 6.31 0.70 -3.87
C GLN A 130 5.34 -0.49 -3.85
N ALA A 131 4.02 -0.23 -3.92
CA ALA A 131 3.00 -1.26 -4.01
C ALA A 131 2.80 -1.77 -5.43
N LEU A 132 2.64 -0.85 -6.37
CA LEU A 132 2.27 -1.12 -7.76
C LEU A 132 3.39 -0.70 -8.70
N PRO A 133 3.55 -1.36 -9.87
CA PRO A 133 4.57 -1.01 -10.85
C PRO A 133 4.47 0.45 -11.27
N TYR A 134 5.61 1.07 -11.47
CA TYR A 134 5.67 2.42 -12.05
C TYR A 134 5.61 2.39 -13.58
N ASP A 135 5.92 1.23 -14.21
CA ASP A 135 6.01 1.06 -15.65
C ASP A 135 4.67 0.82 -16.33
N PHE A 136 3.63 0.50 -15.58
CA PHE A 136 2.31 0.12 -16.11
C PHE A 136 1.75 1.08 -17.17
N ILE A 137 2.38 2.24 -17.38
CA ILE A 137 1.89 3.30 -18.28
C ILE A 137 2.92 3.74 -19.33
N TRP A 138 4.22 3.42 -19.18
CA TRP A 138 5.24 3.82 -20.15
C TRP A 138 5.06 3.15 -21.51
N GLU A 139 4.63 1.90 -21.53
CA GLU A 139 4.45 1.15 -22.78
C GLU A 139 3.30 1.67 -23.65
N ASN A 140 2.31 2.33 -23.07
CA ASN A 140 1.06 2.71 -23.73
C ASN A 140 0.90 4.21 -24.03
N LYS A 141 1.76 5.09 -23.53
CA LYS A 141 1.68 6.54 -23.81
C LYS A 141 2.95 7.06 -24.45
N LYS A 142 2.85 7.48 -25.71
CA LYS A 142 3.84 8.38 -26.32
C LYS A 142 3.91 9.63 -25.43
N VAL A 143 5.03 9.80 -24.73
CA VAL A 143 5.32 11.03 -23.98
C VAL A 143 5.27 12.19 -24.98
N LEU A 144 4.25 13.02 -24.86
CA LEU A 144 4.20 14.28 -25.60
C LEU A 144 5.39 15.11 -25.11
N ARG A 145 6.36 15.30 -26.00
CA ARG A 145 7.48 16.22 -25.76
C ARG A 145 6.90 17.63 -25.59
N THR A 146 6.74 18.06 -24.36
CA THR A 146 6.43 19.44 -24.05
C THR A 146 7.76 20.17 -23.85
N ASN A 147 7.83 21.44 -24.30
CA ASN A 147 8.99 22.32 -24.15
C ASN A 147 9.20 22.78 -22.70
N HIS A 148 9.01 21.92 -21.72
CA HIS A 148 9.15 22.25 -20.32
C HIS A 148 10.49 21.78 -19.76
N GLU A 149 11.06 22.57 -18.84
CA GLU A 149 12.37 22.37 -18.21
C GLU A 149 12.45 21.11 -17.33
N ILE A 150 11.30 20.45 -17.03
CA ILE A 150 11.26 19.23 -16.22
C ILE A 150 11.25 18.02 -17.14
N ASN A 151 12.32 17.23 -17.08
CA ASN A 151 12.38 15.92 -17.71
C ASN A 151 11.69 14.90 -16.81
N TYR A 152 10.55 14.35 -17.24
CA TYR A 152 9.80 13.36 -16.47
C TYR A 152 10.56 12.08 -16.20
N SER A 153 11.45 11.67 -17.08
CA SER A 153 12.30 10.51 -16.86
C SER A 153 13.22 10.71 -15.66
N ASP A 154 13.78 11.91 -15.51
CA ASP A 154 14.63 12.25 -14.36
C ASP A 154 13.79 12.30 -13.09
N LEU A 155 12.59 12.84 -13.15
CA LEU A 155 11.67 12.88 -12.00
C LEU A 155 11.27 11.49 -11.50
N VAL A 156 11.01 10.54 -12.41
CA VAL A 156 10.76 9.13 -12.04
C VAL A 156 12.00 8.51 -11.42
N LEU A 157 13.17 8.71 -12.00
CA LEU A 157 14.43 8.22 -11.45
C LEU A 157 14.72 8.82 -10.06
N ASP A 158 14.48 10.10 -9.88
CA ASP A 158 14.61 10.78 -8.59
C ASP A 158 13.65 10.21 -7.56
N TYR A 159 12.40 9.93 -7.96
CA TYR A 159 11.43 9.26 -7.09
C TYR A 159 11.92 7.86 -6.68
N LEU A 160 12.33 7.03 -7.65
CA LEU A 160 12.81 5.68 -7.39
C LEU A 160 14.06 5.65 -6.50
N ASN A 161 14.92 6.67 -6.59
CA ASN A 161 16.10 6.80 -5.74
C ASN A 161 15.75 7.19 -4.28
N LEU A 162 14.51 7.58 -3.99
CA LEU A 162 14.04 7.78 -2.61
C LEU A 162 13.62 6.48 -1.94
N LEU A 163 13.31 5.43 -2.72
CA LEU A 163 12.81 4.14 -2.22
C LEU A 163 13.96 3.24 -1.76
N ASN A 164 13.68 2.39 -0.78
CA ASN A 164 14.62 1.36 -0.33
C ASN A 164 14.71 0.19 -1.32
N SER A 165 13.64 -0.07 -2.08
CA SER A 165 13.63 -1.05 -3.18
C SER A 165 12.95 -0.48 -4.41
N LYS A 166 13.48 -0.81 -5.59
CA LYS A 166 12.89 -0.44 -6.88
C LYS A 166 11.87 -1.47 -7.36
N VAL A 167 11.84 -2.64 -6.76
CA VAL A 167 10.86 -3.70 -7.07
C VAL A 167 9.58 -3.40 -6.30
N SER A 168 8.45 -3.27 -6.99
CA SER A 168 7.16 -3.13 -6.34
C SER A 168 6.68 -4.48 -5.77
N LEU A 169 5.76 -4.44 -4.81
CA LEU A 169 5.14 -5.67 -4.33
C LEU A 169 4.42 -6.42 -5.45
N ASP A 170 3.74 -5.70 -6.32
CA ASP A 170 2.98 -6.28 -7.43
C ASP A 170 3.89 -6.95 -8.47
N ASP A 171 4.98 -6.26 -8.89
CA ASP A 171 5.99 -6.85 -9.79
C ASP A 171 6.59 -8.13 -9.19
N TRP A 172 6.96 -8.06 -7.90
CA TRP A 172 7.52 -9.22 -7.21
C TRP A 172 6.54 -10.41 -7.18
N VAL A 173 5.25 -10.14 -6.94
CA VAL A 173 4.22 -11.20 -6.97
C VAL A 173 4.09 -11.78 -8.38
N GLN A 174 4.06 -10.94 -9.43
CA GLN A 174 3.96 -11.41 -10.81
C GLN A 174 5.18 -12.24 -11.25
N ASP A 175 6.38 -11.91 -10.75
CA ASP A 175 7.61 -12.63 -11.08
C ASP A 175 7.73 -13.98 -10.35
N ASN A 176 7.09 -14.14 -9.18
CA ASN A 176 7.26 -15.32 -8.33
C ASN A 176 6.05 -16.26 -8.31
N TYR A 177 4.87 -15.80 -8.77
CA TYR A 177 3.62 -16.57 -8.71
C TYR A 177 2.87 -16.55 -10.03
N ASP A 178 2.08 -17.59 -10.29
CA ASP A 178 1.09 -17.57 -11.37
C ASP A 178 -0.13 -16.76 -10.94
N PHE A 179 0.01 -15.44 -11.02
CA PHE A 179 -0.96 -14.50 -10.49
C PHE A 179 -2.40 -14.74 -10.98
N GLU A 180 -2.60 -15.31 -12.18
CA GLU A 180 -3.92 -15.64 -12.70
C GLU A 180 -4.54 -16.86 -12.00
N LYS A 181 -3.74 -17.82 -11.54
CA LYS A 181 -4.21 -19.02 -10.83
C LYS A 181 -4.35 -18.79 -9.33
N ASP A 182 -3.46 -17.96 -8.76
CA ASP A 182 -3.35 -17.80 -7.31
C ASP A 182 -4.25 -16.69 -6.77
N ARG A 183 -4.96 -15.97 -7.64
CA ARG A 183 -5.93 -14.93 -7.27
C ARG A 183 -7.12 -15.49 -6.52
N ILE A 184 -7.56 -14.74 -5.53
CA ILE A 184 -8.85 -15.01 -4.87
C ILE A 184 -9.98 -14.61 -5.82
N VAL A 185 -10.89 -15.55 -6.07
CA VAL A 185 -12.09 -15.29 -6.87
C VAL A 185 -13.23 -14.90 -5.94
N TRP A 186 -13.77 -13.71 -6.15
CA TRP A 186 -15.00 -13.27 -5.52
C TRP A 186 -16.18 -13.99 -6.19
N GLN A 187 -16.69 -15.04 -5.56
CA GLN A 187 -17.73 -15.90 -6.15
C GLN A 187 -19.03 -15.14 -6.45
N ASP A 188 -19.36 -14.14 -5.62
CA ASP A 188 -20.60 -13.37 -5.76
C ASP A 188 -20.67 -12.54 -7.05
N ILE A 189 -19.52 -12.17 -7.58
CA ILE A 189 -19.43 -11.32 -8.79
C ILE A 189 -18.63 -11.97 -9.91
N ASN A 190 -18.15 -13.19 -9.69
CA ASN A 190 -17.30 -13.95 -10.61
C ASN A 190 -16.13 -13.11 -11.15
N LYS A 191 -15.50 -12.34 -10.28
CA LYS A 191 -14.33 -11.51 -10.59
C LYS A 191 -13.15 -11.93 -9.74
N HIS A 192 -11.98 -11.94 -10.36
CA HIS A 192 -10.73 -12.11 -9.65
C HIS A 192 -10.40 -10.85 -8.84
N ASP A 193 -9.95 -11.04 -7.61
CA ASP A 193 -9.39 -9.94 -6.81
C ASP A 193 -7.96 -9.66 -7.30
N GLY A 194 -7.66 -8.40 -7.55
CA GLY A 194 -6.33 -7.98 -8.01
C GLY A 194 -5.32 -7.76 -6.87
N HIS A 195 -5.67 -8.08 -5.61
CA HIS A 195 -4.77 -7.88 -4.49
C HIS A 195 -3.93 -9.13 -4.22
N PRO A 196 -2.67 -8.97 -3.78
CA PRO A 196 -1.85 -10.06 -3.29
C PRO A 196 -2.54 -10.83 -2.16
N THR A 197 -2.40 -12.16 -2.16
CA THR A 197 -2.94 -13.03 -1.10
C THR A 197 -2.14 -12.90 0.20
N MET A 198 -2.61 -13.55 1.26
CA MET A 198 -1.85 -13.65 2.53
C MET A 198 -0.48 -14.29 2.32
N GLU A 199 -0.40 -15.34 1.49
CA GLU A 199 0.85 -16.02 1.17
C GLU A 199 1.82 -15.08 0.45
N HIS A 200 1.35 -14.38 -0.59
CA HIS A 200 2.15 -13.38 -1.30
C HIS A 200 2.71 -12.32 -0.36
N HIS A 201 1.90 -11.79 0.54
CA HIS A 201 2.36 -10.80 1.53
C HIS A 201 3.37 -11.39 2.53
N PHE A 202 3.16 -12.63 2.98
CA PHE A 202 4.07 -13.27 3.91
C PHE A 202 5.42 -13.57 3.26
N ASP A 203 5.43 -14.11 2.05
CA ASP A 203 6.65 -14.41 1.32
C ASP A 203 7.39 -13.14 0.89
N PHE A 204 6.67 -12.06 0.56
CA PHE A 204 7.27 -10.75 0.38
C PHE A 204 8.00 -10.26 1.64
N VAL A 205 7.42 -10.46 2.83
CA VAL A 205 8.11 -10.12 4.09
C VAL A 205 9.34 -10.99 4.31
N LYS A 206 9.30 -12.28 3.96
CA LYS A 206 10.48 -13.16 4.04
C LYS A 206 11.62 -12.68 3.16
N GLU A 207 11.31 -12.18 1.97
CA GLU A 207 12.31 -11.71 1.01
C GLU A 207 12.90 -10.35 1.40
N PHE A 208 12.05 -9.36 1.65
CA PHE A 208 12.47 -7.97 1.83
C PHE A 208 12.70 -7.55 3.28
N PHE A 209 12.14 -8.29 4.23
CA PHE A 209 12.16 -7.98 5.66
C PHE A 209 12.45 -9.21 6.53
N PRO A 210 13.47 -10.03 6.21
CA PRO A 210 13.71 -11.30 6.90
C PRO A 210 13.95 -11.15 8.40
N GLN A 211 14.40 -9.98 8.87
CA GLN A 211 14.59 -9.69 10.29
C GLN A 211 13.29 -9.68 11.10
N TYR A 212 12.13 -9.59 10.45
CA TYR A 212 10.81 -9.64 11.10
C TYR A 212 10.13 -11.00 11.00
N ILE A 213 10.79 -12.00 10.39
CA ILE A 213 10.30 -13.38 10.38
C ILE A 213 10.70 -14.05 11.70
N THR A 214 9.89 -13.85 12.70
CA THR A 214 10.01 -14.42 14.03
C THR A 214 8.99 -15.55 14.24
N GLU A 215 9.10 -16.26 15.35
CA GLU A 215 8.10 -17.25 15.77
C GLU A 215 6.68 -16.62 15.82
N LYS A 216 6.55 -15.41 16.36
CA LYS A 216 5.27 -14.66 16.39
C LYS A 216 4.69 -14.42 14.99
N THR A 217 5.55 -14.10 14.02
CA THR A 217 5.13 -13.86 12.63
C THR A 217 4.66 -15.15 11.97
N ILE A 218 5.37 -16.25 12.21
CA ILE A 218 5.03 -17.59 11.68
C ILE A 218 3.71 -18.07 12.30
N ASP A 219 3.55 -17.95 13.61
CA ASP A 219 2.32 -18.33 14.31
C ASP A 219 1.12 -17.52 13.80
N PHE A 220 1.29 -16.20 13.69
CA PHE A 220 0.26 -15.32 13.15
C PHE A 220 -0.15 -15.68 11.72
N TYR A 221 0.83 -16.02 10.85
CA TYR A 221 0.56 -16.48 9.49
C TYR A 221 -0.25 -17.78 9.51
N ASN A 222 0.21 -18.79 10.24
CA ASN A 222 -0.43 -20.11 10.31
C ASN A 222 -1.87 -20.03 10.83
N GLU A 223 -2.11 -19.26 11.90
CA GLU A 223 -3.45 -19.03 12.45
C GLU A 223 -4.40 -18.40 11.42
N ASN A 224 -3.92 -17.44 10.64
CA ASN A 224 -4.76 -16.75 9.67
C ASN A 224 -5.01 -17.60 8.41
N VAL A 225 -4.01 -18.35 7.94
CA VAL A 225 -4.18 -19.29 6.82
C VAL A 225 -5.16 -20.39 7.20
N GLU A 226 -5.07 -20.97 8.40
CA GLU A 226 -6.01 -21.99 8.88
C GLU A 226 -7.45 -21.45 8.93
N LYS A 227 -7.65 -20.26 9.51
CA LYS A 227 -8.96 -19.60 9.55
C LYS A 227 -9.51 -19.37 8.14
N PHE A 228 -8.68 -18.82 7.24
CA PHE A 228 -9.08 -18.54 5.86
C PHE A 228 -9.45 -19.81 5.11
N THR A 229 -8.65 -20.87 5.23
CA THR A 229 -8.93 -22.17 4.58
C THR A 229 -10.20 -22.83 5.11
N ASN A 230 -10.39 -22.82 6.42
CA ASN A 230 -11.58 -23.39 7.05
C ASN A 230 -12.86 -22.63 6.68
N GLU A 231 -12.80 -21.31 6.59
CA GLU A 231 -13.92 -20.48 6.23
C GLU A 231 -14.24 -20.55 4.72
N SER A 232 -13.23 -20.64 3.85
CA SER A 232 -13.44 -20.80 2.40
C SER A 232 -14.09 -22.12 2.02
N GLN A 233 -13.93 -23.16 2.83
CA GLN A 233 -14.56 -24.46 2.63
C GLN A 233 -16.03 -24.51 3.11
N THR A 234 -16.45 -23.57 3.95
CA THR A 234 -17.74 -23.70 4.66
C THR A 234 -18.92 -22.92 4.10
N LYS A 235 -18.86 -22.24 3.00
CA LYS A 235 -19.98 -21.63 2.22
C LYS A 235 -19.72 -20.19 1.76
N GLN A 236 -19.60 -20.03 0.46
CA GLN A 236 -20.16 -18.98 -0.41
C GLN A 236 -20.65 -17.69 0.30
N GLY A 237 -19.94 -16.60 0.09
CA GLY A 237 -20.40 -15.23 0.40
C GLY A 237 -20.38 -14.79 1.87
N LYS A 238 -20.49 -15.68 2.84
CA LYS A 238 -20.37 -15.34 4.28
C LYS A 238 -18.94 -15.23 4.77
N VAL A 239 -18.00 -15.84 4.07
CA VAL A 239 -16.60 -15.94 4.44
C VAL A 239 -15.96 -14.57 4.55
N PHE A 240 -16.17 -13.71 3.58
CA PHE A 240 -15.55 -12.38 3.57
C PHE A 240 -16.08 -11.43 4.65
N LYS A 241 -17.34 -11.56 5.02
CA LYS A 241 -17.90 -10.78 6.13
C LYS A 241 -17.27 -11.19 7.45
N SER A 242 -17.10 -12.49 7.67
CA SER A 242 -16.48 -13.05 8.86
C SER A 242 -14.99 -12.74 8.95
N ILE A 243 -14.24 -12.86 7.85
CA ILE A 243 -12.82 -12.50 7.79
C ILE A 243 -12.64 -11.01 8.05
N LYS A 244 -13.45 -10.16 7.43
CA LYS A 244 -13.40 -8.72 7.65
C LYS A 244 -13.74 -8.37 9.10
N GLU A 245 -14.78 -8.95 9.66
CA GLU A 245 -15.17 -8.74 11.07
C GLU A 245 -14.09 -9.23 12.03
N ASN A 246 -13.47 -10.38 11.78
CA ASN A 246 -12.37 -10.90 12.57
C ASN A 246 -11.12 -10.02 12.44
N TYR A 247 -10.84 -9.52 11.25
CA TYR A 247 -9.73 -8.62 10.99
C TYR A 247 -9.95 -7.23 11.61
N ASP A 248 -11.15 -6.67 11.49
CA ASP A 248 -11.52 -5.42 12.15
C ASP A 248 -11.46 -5.55 13.68
N ASN A 249 -11.87 -6.71 14.23
CA ASN A 249 -11.72 -7.04 15.65
C ASN A 249 -10.26 -7.22 16.07
N PHE A 250 -9.42 -7.80 15.22
CA PHE A 250 -7.98 -7.88 15.45
C PHE A 250 -7.36 -6.48 15.47
N LYS A 251 -7.64 -5.65 14.48
CA LYS A 251 -7.17 -4.26 14.44
C LYS A 251 -7.61 -3.43 15.64
N SER A 252 -8.82 -3.61 16.12
CA SER A 252 -9.32 -2.91 17.32
C SER A 252 -8.58 -3.27 18.60
N ARG A 253 -7.90 -4.43 18.64
CA ARG A 253 -7.08 -4.86 19.80
C ARG A 253 -5.64 -4.36 19.73
N LEU A 254 -5.20 -3.88 18.56
CA LEU A 254 -3.86 -3.30 18.37
C LEU A 254 -3.84 -1.78 18.59
N HIS A 255 -4.98 -1.17 18.83
CA HIS A 255 -5.17 0.25 19.17
C HIS A 255 -5.56 0.41 20.64
#